data_05fe2832d25beb73d824c3004666d78f
#
_entry.id   05fe2832d25beb73d824c3004666d78f
#
_cell.length_a   1.000
_cell.length_b   1.000
_cell.length_c   1.000
_cell.angle_alpha   90.00
_cell.angle_beta   90.00
_cell.angle_gamma   90.00
#
_symmetry.space_group_name_H-M   'P 1'
#
loop_
_entity.id
_entity.type
_entity.pdbx_description
1 polymer ?
#
loop_
_entity_poly.entity_id
_entity_poly.type
_entity_poly.pdbx_seq_one_letter_code
_entity_poly.pdbx_strand_id
1 'polypeptide(L)'
;MEMFRSKLAGRGARGLLGLAKQFKIADDDNSHDLDMQEFKKAVKDFRVGLSDSDSEKLFRIFDRDRSGRIDYEEFLRGVRGEMNGFRAGLAKKAFNIMDKDKSGILNLDDIKQSYNAKMHPDVKSGKKTEDDVLLEFLDTFEMAYGLSHEGSRDG
;
A
#
# COMPACT_ATOMS: atom_id res chain seq x y z
N MET A 1 -3.85 -15.07 9.47
CA MET A 1 -3.71 -13.63 9.12
C MET A 1 -2.57 -12.94 9.87
N GLU A 2 -2.52 -12.98 11.21
CA GLU A 2 -1.45 -12.31 11.98
C GLU A 2 -0.03 -12.79 11.63
N MET A 3 0.15 -14.08 11.46
CA MET A 3 1.44 -14.66 11.06
C MET A 3 1.89 -14.14 9.69
N PHE A 4 0.99 -14.05 8.72
CA PHE A 4 1.27 -13.49 7.39
C PHE A 4 1.71 -12.01 7.50
N ARG A 5 0.98 -11.20 8.25
CA ARG A 5 1.32 -9.79 8.52
C ARG A 5 2.68 -9.63 9.21
N SER A 6 2.96 -10.47 10.21
CA SER A 6 4.23 -10.45 10.93
C SER A 6 5.42 -10.77 10.02
N LYS A 7 5.28 -11.76 9.15
CA LYS A 7 6.32 -12.15 8.18
C LYS A 7 6.57 -11.07 7.13
N LEU A 8 5.51 -10.45 6.60
CA LEU A 8 5.62 -9.29 5.71
C LEU A 8 6.33 -8.11 6.38
N ALA A 9 5.95 -7.78 7.62
CA ALA A 9 6.60 -6.71 8.37
C ALA A 9 8.09 -6.98 8.63
N GLY A 10 8.48 -8.23 8.84
CA GLY A 10 9.87 -8.66 8.99
C GLY A 10 10.70 -8.47 7.71
N ARG A 11 10.06 -8.43 6.53
CA ARG A 11 10.71 -8.15 5.23
C ARG A 11 10.70 -6.67 4.83
N GLY A 12 10.40 -5.78 5.75
CA GLY A 12 10.36 -4.34 5.49
C GLY A 12 9.04 -3.83 4.92
N ALA A 13 8.03 -4.68 4.78
CA ALA A 13 6.69 -4.28 4.36
C ALA A 13 5.93 -3.53 5.48
N ARG A 14 6.58 -2.50 6.01
CA ARG A 14 6.04 -1.62 7.05
C ARG A 14 5.61 -0.31 6.39
N GLY A 15 4.36 -0.21 6.06
CA GLY A 15 3.84 0.98 5.41
C GLY A 15 3.48 0.76 3.94
N LEU A 16 2.97 1.80 3.31
CA LEU A 16 2.41 1.73 1.97
C LEU A 16 3.47 1.35 0.92
N LEU A 17 4.61 2.04 0.95
CA LEU A 17 5.71 1.79 0.02
C LEU A 17 6.28 0.37 0.13
N GLY A 18 6.45 -0.12 1.37
CA GLY A 18 6.94 -1.49 1.60
C GLY A 18 5.97 -2.55 1.09
N LEU A 19 4.66 -2.33 1.25
CA LEU A 19 3.63 -3.24 0.73
C LEU A 19 3.55 -3.20 -0.79
N ALA A 20 3.61 -2.01 -1.41
CA ALA A 20 3.66 -1.86 -2.86
C ALA A 20 4.87 -2.60 -3.47
N LYS A 21 6.04 -2.49 -2.84
CA LYS A 21 7.24 -3.21 -3.26
C LYS A 21 7.06 -4.74 -3.18
N GLN A 22 6.46 -5.24 -2.10
CA GLN A 22 6.21 -6.69 -1.96
C GLN A 22 5.18 -7.19 -2.96
N PHE A 23 4.16 -6.41 -3.27
CA PHE A 23 3.19 -6.72 -4.30
C PHE A 23 3.86 -6.84 -5.68
N LYS A 24 4.66 -5.84 -6.08
CA LYS A 24 5.43 -5.87 -7.33
C LYS A 24 6.42 -7.04 -7.44
N ILE A 25 7.01 -7.48 -6.32
CA ILE A 25 7.90 -8.64 -6.31
C ILE A 25 7.11 -9.95 -6.49
N ALA A 26 5.86 -9.97 -6.03
CA ALA A 26 4.99 -11.15 -6.17
C ALA A 26 4.36 -11.25 -7.56
N ASP A 27 4.07 -10.13 -8.19
CA ASP A 27 3.55 -10.00 -9.55
C ASP A 27 4.68 -10.28 -10.56
N ASP A 28 4.79 -11.54 -10.99
CA ASP A 28 5.89 -12.01 -11.84
C ASP A 28 5.70 -11.63 -13.31
N ASP A 29 4.45 -11.51 -13.76
CA ASP A 29 4.09 -11.24 -15.16
C ASP A 29 3.76 -9.77 -15.44
N ASN A 30 3.83 -8.92 -14.41
CA ASN A 30 3.46 -7.50 -14.44
C ASN A 30 2.02 -7.26 -14.91
N SER A 31 1.10 -8.15 -14.54
CA SER A 31 -0.33 -7.99 -14.81
C SER A 31 -1.00 -6.95 -13.91
N HIS A 32 -0.29 -6.48 -12.87
CA HIS A 32 -0.74 -5.58 -11.80
C HIS A 32 -1.76 -6.19 -10.83
N ASP A 33 -1.93 -7.50 -10.90
CA ASP A 33 -2.67 -8.32 -9.95
C ASP A 33 -1.90 -9.60 -9.61
N LEU A 34 -2.35 -10.38 -8.65
CA LEU A 34 -1.74 -11.65 -8.30
C LEU A 34 -2.69 -12.79 -8.61
N ASP A 35 -2.27 -13.70 -9.45
CA ASP A 35 -2.97 -14.95 -9.63
C ASP A 35 -2.71 -15.94 -8.46
N MET A 36 -3.40 -17.08 -8.48
CA MET A 36 -3.26 -18.12 -7.43
C MET A 36 -1.83 -18.66 -7.32
N GLN A 37 -1.09 -18.76 -8.44
CA GLN A 37 0.26 -19.32 -8.44
C GLN A 37 1.26 -18.32 -7.87
N GLU A 38 1.16 -17.07 -8.29
CA GLU A 38 1.98 -15.95 -7.79
C GLU A 38 1.74 -15.73 -6.29
N PHE A 39 0.49 -15.76 -5.86
CA PHE A 39 0.17 -15.64 -4.44
C PHE A 39 0.72 -16.81 -3.61
N LYS A 40 0.59 -18.07 -4.08
CA LYS A 40 1.19 -19.24 -3.41
C LYS A 40 2.72 -19.13 -3.34
N LYS A 41 3.36 -18.69 -4.43
CA LYS A 41 4.79 -18.43 -4.46
C LYS A 41 5.18 -17.38 -3.44
N ALA A 42 4.48 -16.24 -3.42
CA ALA A 42 4.72 -15.18 -2.45
C ALA A 42 4.57 -15.65 -1.00
N VAL A 43 3.54 -16.46 -0.69
CA VAL A 43 3.34 -17.05 0.65
C VAL A 43 4.51 -17.95 1.05
N LYS A 44 5.03 -18.76 0.12
CA LYS A 44 6.23 -19.60 0.34
C LYS A 44 7.48 -18.75 0.57
N ASP A 45 7.68 -17.74 -0.26
CA ASP A 45 8.83 -16.82 -0.15
C ASP A 45 8.81 -16.02 1.16
N PHE A 46 7.62 -15.67 1.64
CA PHE A 46 7.45 -15.03 2.94
C PHE A 46 7.67 -15.97 4.12
N ARG A 47 7.88 -17.26 3.86
CA ARG A 47 8.10 -18.31 4.88
C ARG A 47 7.01 -18.33 5.94
N VAL A 48 5.78 -18.21 5.50
CA VAL A 48 4.61 -18.19 6.41
C VAL A 48 4.33 -19.58 6.97
N GLY A 49 4.78 -20.63 6.26
CA GLY A 49 4.61 -22.01 6.70
C GLY A 49 3.19 -22.54 6.48
N LEU A 50 2.45 -21.98 5.53
CA LEU A 50 1.12 -22.47 5.16
C LEU A 50 1.21 -23.64 4.18
N SER A 51 0.27 -24.56 4.30
CA SER A 51 0.03 -25.59 3.27
C SER A 51 -0.54 -24.95 1.99
N ASP A 52 -0.48 -25.66 0.87
CA ASP A 52 -1.07 -25.22 -0.37
C ASP A 52 -2.59 -24.99 -0.22
N SER A 53 -3.29 -25.90 0.51
CA SER A 53 -4.71 -25.77 0.81
C SER A 53 -5.02 -24.51 1.65
N ASP A 54 -4.19 -24.20 2.64
CA ASP A 54 -4.40 -23.01 3.46
C ASP A 54 -4.06 -21.72 2.69
N SER A 55 -3.09 -21.79 1.77
CA SER A 55 -2.77 -20.69 0.86
C SER A 55 -3.95 -20.40 -0.09
N GLU A 56 -4.64 -21.43 -0.59
CA GLU A 56 -5.87 -21.26 -1.38
C GLU A 56 -7.02 -20.64 -0.59
N LYS A 57 -7.21 -21.05 0.66
CA LYS A 57 -8.21 -20.42 1.53
C LYS A 57 -7.86 -18.95 1.79
N LEU A 58 -6.59 -18.67 2.02
CA LEU A 58 -6.10 -17.32 2.23
C LEU A 58 -6.30 -16.46 0.97
N PHE A 59 -6.01 -16.99 -0.21
CA PHE A 59 -6.26 -16.32 -1.49
C PHE A 59 -7.72 -15.87 -1.60
N ARG A 60 -8.67 -16.78 -1.35
CA ARG A 60 -10.12 -16.47 -1.40
C ARG A 60 -10.57 -15.41 -0.39
N ILE A 61 -9.82 -15.22 0.69
CA ILE A 61 -10.09 -14.14 1.66
C ILE A 61 -9.62 -12.79 1.13
N PHE A 62 -8.54 -12.79 0.34
CA PHE A 62 -8.01 -11.59 -0.31
C PHE A 62 -8.85 -11.22 -1.55
N ASP A 63 -9.12 -12.19 -2.43
CA ASP A 63 -9.97 -12.06 -3.63
C ASP A 63 -11.43 -11.88 -3.21
N ARG A 64 -11.83 -10.65 -2.93
CA ARG A 64 -13.14 -10.32 -2.38
C ARG A 64 -14.22 -10.25 -3.43
N ASP A 65 -13.90 -9.75 -4.60
CA ASP A 65 -14.80 -9.64 -5.75
C ASP A 65 -14.97 -10.95 -6.52
N ARG A 66 -14.12 -11.96 -6.17
CA ARG A 66 -14.08 -13.29 -6.80
C ARG A 66 -13.69 -13.24 -8.28
N SER A 67 -12.85 -12.31 -8.64
CA SER A 67 -12.28 -12.20 -9.98
C SER A 67 -11.34 -13.36 -10.32
N GLY A 68 -10.85 -14.08 -9.31
CA GLY A 68 -9.80 -15.10 -9.45
C GLY A 68 -8.39 -14.51 -9.41
N ARG A 69 -8.26 -13.23 -9.14
CA ARG A 69 -7.03 -12.47 -9.00
C ARG A 69 -7.10 -11.59 -7.77
N ILE A 70 -5.98 -11.13 -7.27
CA ILE A 70 -5.89 -10.21 -6.13
C ILE A 70 -5.27 -8.91 -6.64
N ASP A 71 -6.04 -7.85 -6.70
CA ASP A 71 -5.52 -6.53 -7.02
C ASP A 71 -4.77 -5.90 -5.81
N TYR A 72 -4.10 -4.78 -6.06
CA TYR A 72 -3.31 -4.12 -5.00
C TYR A 72 -4.18 -3.62 -3.83
N GLU A 73 -5.40 -3.17 -4.06
CA GLU A 73 -6.30 -2.74 -2.98
C GLU A 73 -6.75 -3.91 -2.12
N GLU A 74 -7.10 -5.04 -2.74
CA GLU A 74 -7.45 -6.27 -2.05
C GLU A 74 -6.26 -6.81 -1.25
N PHE A 75 -5.04 -6.76 -1.84
CA PHE A 75 -3.81 -7.10 -1.14
C PHE A 75 -3.61 -6.21 0.10
N LEU A 76 -3.73 -4.89 -0.05
CA LEU A 76 -3.62 -3.95 1.07
C LEU A 76 -4.65 -4.22 2.16
N ARG A 77 -5.92 -4.40 1.79
CA ARG A 77 -7.00 -4.70 2.73
C ARG A 77 -6.76 -6.03 3.44
N GLY A 78 -6.34 -7.06 2.71
CA GLY A 78 -6.02 -8.37 3.28
C GLY A 78 -4.89 -8.29 4.29
N VAL A 79 -3.81 -7.56 3.99
CA VAL A 79 -2.66 -7.40 4.89
C VAL A 79 -3.00 -6.52 6.08
N ARG A 80 -3.62 -5.37 5.89
CA ARG A 80 -3.90 -4.39 6.95
C ARG A 80 -5.18 -4.67 7.73
N GLY A 81 -6.12 -5.40 7.15
CA GLY A 81 -7.49 -5.51 7.63
C GLY A 81 -8.30 -4.27 7.32
N GLU A 82 -9.58 -4.33 7.59
CA GLU A 82 -10.47 -3.19 7.40
C GLU A 82 -10.16 -2.07 8.40
N MET A 83 -10.30 -0.85 7.93
CA MET A 83 -10.15 0.31 8.79
C MET A 83 -11.38 0.42 9.68
N ASN A 84 -11.21 0.37 11.00
CA ASN A 84 -12.30 0.59 11.93
C ASN A 84 -12.80 2.04 11.85
N GLY A 85 -14.03 2.29 12.34
CA GLY A 85 -14.67 3.61 12.26
C GLY A 85 -13.87 4.74 12.92
N PHE A 86 -13.14 4.44 13.99
CA PHE A 86 -12.27 5.42 14.64
C PHE A 86 -11.09 5.84 13.74
N ARG A 87 -10.39 4.87 13.13
CA ARG A 87 -9.28 5.14 12.22
C ARG A 87 -9.75 5.83 10.94
N ALA A 88 -10.90 5.41 10.39
CA ALA A 88 -11.52 6.05 9.24
C ALA A 88 -11.87 7.51 9.55
N GLY A 89 -12.41 7.78 10.74
CA GLY A 89 -12.71 9.14 11.21
C GLY A 89 -11.45 10.01 11.33
N LEU A 90 -10.35 9.45 11.84
CA LEU A 90 -9.06 10.16 11.91
C LEU A 90 -8.49 10.45 10.52
N ALA A 91 -8.52 9.47 9.62
CA ALA A 91 -8.06 9.65 8.23
C ALA A 91 -8.87 10.75 7.52
N LYS A 92 -10.20 10.75 7.67
CA LYS A 92 -11.07 11.79 7.11
C LYS A 92 -10.77 13.18 7.68
N LYS A 93 -10.51 13.27 8.99
CA LYS A 93 -10.11 14.54 9.61
C LYS A 93 -8.77 15.03 9.05
N ALA A 94 -7.78 14.16 8.94
CA ALA A 94 -6.48 14.50 8.37
C ALA A 94 -6.62 14.96 6.91
N PHE A 95 -7.40 14.24 6.09
CA PHE A 95 -7.70 14.61 4.73
C PHE A 95 -8.31 16.02 4.65
N ASN A 96 -9.36 16.29 5.44
CA ASN A 96 -10.03 17.59 5.43
C ASN A 96 -9.13 18.75 5.89
N ILE A 97 -8.14 18.48 6.74
CA ILE A 97 -7.14 19.49 7.16
C ILE A 97 -6.16 19.79 6.04
N MET A 98 -5.78 18.77 5.28
CA MET A 98 -4.81 18.88 4.18
C MET A 98 -5.45 19.44 2.90
N ASP A 99 -6.68 19.06 2.59
CA ASP A 99 -7.47 19.54 1.44
C ASP A 99 -7.89 21.01 1.69
N LYS A 100 -6.99 21.94 1.40
CA LYS A 100 -7.18 23.37 1.68
C LYS A 100 -8.18 24.02 0.74
N ASP A 101 -8.17 23.65 -0.51
CA ASP A 101 -9.04 24.17 -1.56
C ASP A 101 -10.40 23.47 -1.61
N LYS A 102 -10.59 22.42 -0.77
CA LYS A 102 -11.81 21.59 -0.71
C LYS A 102 -12.19 20.97 -2.05
N SER A 103 -11.20 20.63 -2.85
CA SER A 103 -11.37 19.97 -4.15
C SER A 103 -11.80 18.51 -4.03
N GLY A 104 -11.59 17.90 -2.86
CA GLY A 104 -11.80 16.47 -2.62
C GLY A 104 -10.63 15.61 -3.08
N ILE A 105 -9.54 16.22 -3.53
CA ILE A 105 -8.31 15.58 -3.99
C ILE A 105 -7.14 16.28 -3.30
N LEU A 106 -6.19 15.50 -2.77
CA LEU A 106 -4.95 16.06 -2.25
C LEU A 106 -3.95 16.26 -3.40
N ASN A 107 -3.65 17.50 -3.70
CA ASN A 107 -2.64 17.88 -4.68
C ASN A 107 -1.33 18.30 -3.99
N LEU A 108 -0.29 18.56 -4.79
CA LEU A 108 1.03 18.95 -4.27
C LEU A 108 1.00 20.24 -3.45
N ASP A 109 0.17 21.21 -3.84
CA ASP A 109 0.07 22.50 -3.13
C ASP A 109 -0.58 22.33 -1.77
N ASP A 110 -1.59 21.46 -1.64
CA ASP A 110 -2.20 21.11 -0.35
C ASP A 110 -1.16 20.49 0.59
N ILE A 111 -0.34 19.59 0.07
CA ILE A 111 0.69 18.91 0.84
C ILE A 111 1.80 19.89 1.25
N LYS A 112 2.29 20.74 0.34
CA LYS A 112 3.28 21.77 0.67
C LYS A 112 2.82 22.73 1.76
N GLN A 113 1.54 23.10 1.75
CA GLN A 113 0.96 23.99 2.76
C GLN A 113 0.72 23.30 4.12
N SER A 114 0.53 22.00 4.10
CA SER A 114 0.14 21.23 5.30
C SER A 114 1.30 20.48 5.94
N TYR A 115 2.32 20.09 5.16
CA TYR A 115 3.47 19.31 5.62
C TYR A 115 4.67 20.21 5.91
N ASN A 116 5.09 20.24 7.16
CA ASN A 116 6.28 21.01 7.56
C ASN A 116 7.56 20.19 7.34
N ALA A 117 8.03 20.16 6.10
CA ALA A 117 9.25 19.46 5.72
C ALA A 117 10.51 19.94 6.47
N LYS A 118 10.53 21.21 6.94
CA LYS A 118 11.64 21.79 7.72
C LYS A 118 11.94 21.00 9.01
N MET A 119 10.93 20.35 9.56
CA MET A 119 11.08 19.57 10.79
C MET A 119 11.56 18.13 10.54
N HIS A 120 11.65 17.70 9.27
CA HIS A 120 12.14 16.36 8.93
C HIS A 120 13.61 16.18 9.37
N PRO A 121 13.97 15.02 9.97
CA PRO A 121 15.34 14.78 10.47
C PRO A 121 16.42 14.96 9.40
N ASP A 122 16.18 14.51 8.16
CA ASP A 122 17.15 14.60 7.07
C ASP A 122 17.31 16.03 6.55
N VAL A 123 16.28 16.87 6.64
CA VAL A 123 16.37 18.30 6.33
C VAL A 123 17.15 19.02 7.42
N LYS A 124 16.86 18.74 8.69
CA LYS A 124 17.60 19.31 9.82
C LYS A 124 19.09 18.94 9.82
N SER A 125 19.43 17.74 9.38
CA SER A 125 20.81 17.26 9.26
C SER A 125 21.52 17.74 7.99
N GLY A 126 20.82 18.41 7.07
CA GLY A 126 21.36 18.87 5.78
C GLY A 126 21.58 17.76 4.75
N LYS A 127 21.05 16.55 4.98
CA LYS A 127 21.15 15.42 4.04
C LYS A 127 20.22 15.56 2.85
N LYS A 128 19.08 16.20 3.04
CA LYS A 128 18.04 16.41 2.02
C LYS A 128 17.51 17.82 2.08
N THR A 129 16.99 18.29 0.95
CA THR A 129 16.22 19.54 0.90
C THR A 129 14.76 19.30 1.32
N GLU A 130 14.03 20.36 1.59
CA GLU A 130 12.58 20.28 1.84
C GLU A 130 11.84 19.68 0.63
N ASP A 131 12.25 20.06 -0.58
CA ASP A 131 11.66 19.56 -1.82
C ASP A 131 11.95 18.07 -2.02
N ASP A 132 13.14 17.57 -1.69
CA ASP A 132 13.46 16.15 -1.77
C ASP A 132 12.54 15.30 -0.89
N VAL A 133 12.29 15.76 0.33
CA VAL A 133 11.40 15.06 1.27
C VAL A 133 9.95 15.09 0.81
N LEU A 134 9.50 16.21 0.23
CA LEU A 134 8.16 16.34 -0.33
C LEU A 134 7.97 15.43 -1.55
N LEU A 135 8.96 15.35 -2.44
CA LEU A 135 8.93 14.47 -3.60
C LEU A 135 8.88 13.00 -3.18
N GLU A 136 9.72 12.57 -2.23
CA GLU A 136 9.67 11.19 -1.70
C GLU A 136 8.31 10.85 -1.07
N PHE A 137 7.70 11.81 -0.40
CA PHE A 137 6.35 11.63 0.15
C PHE A 137 5.32 11.41 -0.97
N LEU A 138 5.38 12.21 -2.03
CA LEU A 138 4.50 12.10 -3.19
C LEU A 138 4.71 10.80 -3.95
N ASP A 139 5.96 10.43 -4.24
CA ASP A 139 6.31 9.18 -4.93
C ASP A 139 5.68 7.96 -4.24
N THR A 140 5.60 8.00 -2.90
CA THR A 140 4.95 6.94 -2.12
C THR A 140 3.47 6.78 -2.46
N PHE A 141 2.77 7.91 -2.68
CA PHE A 141 1.36 7.89 -3.03
C PHE A 141 1.14 7.58 -4.52
N GLU A 142 1.97 8.15 -5.40
CA GLU A 142 1.89 7.89 -6.84
C GLU A 142 2.12 6.41 -7.16
N MET A 143 3.09 5.77 -6.50
CA MET A 143 3.33 4.34 -6.66
C MET A 143 2.11 3.51 -6.22
N ALA A 144 1.51 3.84 -5.08
CA ALA A 144 0.34 3.14 -4.58
C ALA A 144 -0.90 3.41 -5.45
N TYR A 145 -1.05 4.64 -5.96
CA TYR A 145 -2.13 5.02 -6.86
C TYR A 145 -2.00 4.31 -8.22
N GLY A 146 -0.81 4.24 -8.78
CA GLY A 146 -0.54 3.52 -10.03
C GLY A 146 -0.96 2.06 -9.93
N LEU A 147 -0.56 1.36 -8.87
CA LEU A 147 -0.92 -0.04 -8.65
C LEU A 147 -2.44 -0.27 -8.49
N SER A 148 -3.16 0.69 -7.89
CA SER A 148 -4.62 0.56 -7.69
C SER A 148 -5.46 0.92 -8.93
N HIS A 149 -4.88 1.62 -9.91
CA HIS A 149 -5.63 2.12 -11.09
C HIS A 149 -5.21 1.47 -12.39
N GLU A 150 -4.03 0.87 -12.50
CA GLU A 150 -3.58 0.19 -13.70
C GLU A 150 -4.32 -1.15 -13.92
N GLY A 151 -4.76 -1.84 -12.86
CA GLY A 151 -5.59 -3.04 -12.94
C GLY A 151 -7.04 -2.80 -13.41
N SER A 152 -7.48 -1.55 -13.54
CA SER A 152 -8.86 -1.19 -13.92
C SER A 152 -9.03 -0.75 -15.37
N ARG A 153 -8.00 -0.91 -16.24
CA ARG A 153 -8.03 -0.37 -17.62
C ARG A 153 -8.38 -1.35 -18.74
N ASP A 154 -8.62 -2.63 -18.42
CA ASP A 154 -9.07 -3.62 -19.41
C ASP A 154 -10.41 -4.25 -18.97
N GLY A 155 -11.49 -3.56 -19.33
CA GLY A 155 -12.86 -4.04 -19.24
C GLY A 155 -13.68 -3.47 -20.38
#